data_91748200937696f1c92543671489470b
#
_entry.id   91748200937696f1c92543671489470b
#
_cell.length_a   1.000
_cell.length_b   1.000
_cell.length_c   1.000
_cell.angle_alpha   90.00
_cell.angle_beta   90.00
_cell.angle_gamma   90.00
#
_symmetry.space_group_name_H-M   'P 1'
#
loop_
_entity.id
_entity.type
_entity.pdbx_description
1 polymer ?
#
loop_
_entity_poly.entity_id
_entity_poly.type
_entity_poly.pdbx_seq_one_letter_code
_entity_poly.pdbx_strand_id
1 'polypeptide(L)'
;VREEVMAKWTPDKVFEASGVDEATCLQVARTLAENRPSTLVWCVGHTQHTIGNAMVRASCLLQLALGNIGKSGGGANIFRGHDNVQGITDVGPNPDSLPGYYGIAEGSFKHFASTWGVDFEWIKKQYAPGMMTKSGITVSRWIDGVLEKNELIDQESNLRGMFFWGHAPNSQTRGLEMKRAMDKLDLLVVIDPFPSATAAMAAMPGKAEDANPNRAVYLLPATTQFETSGSCTASNRSIQWCEKVMEPLWDSRTDHMIMYQLAQKLGFGTELVKNFKMQKVRGMDEPVPEDILREINKSVW
;
A
#
# COMPACT_ATOMS: atom_id res chain seq x y z
N VAL A 1 -9.24 13.14 29.31
CA VAL A 1 -10.08 11.94 29.40
C VAL A 1 -11.32 12.22 30.25
N ARG A 2 -11.19 12.69 31.52
CA ARG A 2 -12.38 12.93 32.36
C ARG A 2 -13.37 13.92 31.74
N GLU A 3 -12.90 15.06 31.25
CA GLU A 3 -13.74 16.11 30.64
C GLU A 3 -14.34 15.66 29.32
N GLU A 4 -13.61 14.90 28.52
CA GLU A 4 -14.06 14.47 27.21
C GLU A 4 -14.91 13.19 27.26
N VAL A 5 -14.49 12.19 28.00
CA VAL A 5 -15.14 10.89 28.02
C VAL A 5 -16.26 10.88 29.06
N MET A 6 -15.94 11.10 30.34
CA MET A 6 -16.91 10.90 31.42
C MET A 6 -18.02 11.95 31.45
N ALA A 7 -17.72 13.19 31.02
CA ALA A 7 -18.75 14.24 30.99
C ALA A 7 -19.69 14.14 29.78
N LYS A 8 -19.20 13.60 28.65
CA LYS A 8 -19.97 13.53 27.41
C LYS A 8 -20.61 12.18 27.15
N TRP A 9 -19.96 11.10 27.56
CA TRP A 9 -20.39 9.72 27.32
C TRP A 9 -20.91 9.06 28.60
N THR A 10 -22.10 9.50 29.00
CA THR A 10 -22.82 8.85 30.10
C THR A 10 -23.29 7.44 29.67
N PRO A 11 -23.59 6.52 30.63
CA PRO A 11 -24.07 5.18 30.30
C PRO A 11 -25.27 5.17 29.34
N ASP A 12 -26.22 6.08 29.53
CA ASP A 12 -27.40 6.20 28.66
C ASP A 12 -27.00 6.56 27.22
N LYS A 13 -26.08 7.50 27.03
CA LYS A 13 -25.59 7.88 25.70
C LYS A 13 -24.78 6.75 25.05
N VAL A 14 -24.05 5.98 25.82
CA VAL A 14 -23.33 4.80 25.31
C VAL A 14 -24.34 3.76 24.84
N PHE A 15 -25.39 3.51 25.63
CA PHE A 15 -26.45 2.59 25.24
C PHE A 15 -27.18 3.07 23.97
N GLU A 16 -27.57 4.32 23.91
CA GLU A 16 -28.22 4.91 22.73
C GLU A 16 -27.37 4.77 21.47
N ALA A 17 -26.05 4.97 21.55
CA ALA A 17 -25.14 4.93 20.42
C ALA A 17 -24.73 3.51 20.00
N SER A 18 -24.61 2.57 20.94
CA SER A 18 -24.01 1.24 20.71
C SER A 18 -24.98 0.07 20.91
N GLY A 19 -26.08 0.27 21.61
CA GLY A 19 -26.98 -0.79 22.06
C GLY A 19 -26.42 -1.66 23.19
N VAL A 20 -25.26 -1.30 23.77
CA VAL A 20 -24.60 -2.05 24.86
C VAL A 20 -24.92 -1.41 26.20
N ASP A 21 -25.51 -2.18 27.10
CA ASP A 21 -25.87 -1.72 28.45
C ASP A 21 -24.65 -1.48 29.36
N GLU A 22 -24.86 -0.71 30.42
CA GLU A 22 -23.80 -0.36 31.39
C GLU A 22 -23.19 -1.59 32.06
N ALA A 23 -24.01 -2.58 32.41
CA ALA A 23 -23.55 -3.77 33.10
C ALA A 23 -22.57 -4.57 32.23
N THR A 24 -22.88 -4.72 30.95
CA THR A 24 -22.00 -5.34 29.95
C THR A 24 -20.69 -4.56 29.78
N CYS A 25 -20.77 -3.23 29.66
CA CYS A 25 -19.58 -2.37 29.58
C CYS A 25 -18.68 -2.53 30.80
N LEU A 26 -19.25 -2.53 32.01
CA LEU A 26 -18.51 -2.71 33.26
C LEU A 26 -17.91 -4.11 33.38
N GLN A 27 -18.63 -5.15 32.93
CA GLN A 27 -18.10 -6.51 32.90
C GLN A 27 -16.88 -6.62 31.99
N VAL A 28 -16.94 -6.07 30.76
CA VAL A 28 -15.80 -6.04 29.83
C VAL A 28 -14.62 -5.27 30.43
N ALA A 29 -14.87 -4.09 31.00
CA ALA A 29 -13.83 -3.29 31.64
C ALA A 29 -13.12 -4.02 32.79
N ARG A 30 -13.87 -4.69 33.65
CA ARG A 30 -13.32 -5.51 34.75
C ARG A 30 -12.52 -6.68 34.22
N THR A 31 -13.05 -7.42 33.22
CA THR A 31 -12.34 -8.54 32.60
C THR A 31 -11.00 -8.12 32.05
N LEU A 32 -10.94 -6.99 31.34
CA LEU A 32 -9.68 -6.44 30.80
C LEU A 32 -8.72 -5.97 31.90
N ALA A 33 -9.25 -5.39 32.99
CA ALA A 33 -8.44 -4.90 34.11
C ALA A 33 -7.84 -6.03 34.96
N GLU A 34 -8.57 -7.11 35.13
CA GLU A 34 -8.17 -8.26 35.96
C GLU A 34 -7.27 -9.25 35.21
N ASN A 35 -7.37 -9.32 33.90
CA ASN A 35 -6.62 -10.27 33.07
C ASN A 35 -5.54 -9.54 32.21
N ARG A 36 -4.52 -9.02 32.88
CA ARG A 36 -3.38 -8.34 32.25
C ARG A 36 -2.11 -9.18 32.31
N PRO A 37 -1.21 -9.10 31.29
CA PRO A 37 -1.34 -8.34 30.06
C PRO A 37 -2.36 -8.96 29.11
N SER A 38 -3.09 -8.10 28.36
CA SER A 38 -4.04 -8.55 27.35
C SER A 38 -3.75 -7.87 26.00
N THR A 39 -4.01 -8.58 24.93
CA THR A 39 -3.85 -8.08 23.56
C THR A 39 -5.22 -7.74 22.97
N LEU A 40 -5.34 -6.55 22.40
CA LEU A 40 -6.50 -6.15 21.60
C LEU A 40 -6.21 -6.45 20.13
N VAL A 41 -7.02 -7.31 19.53
CA VAL A 41 -6.86 -7.73 18.13
C VAL A 41 -7.96 -7.13 17.29
N TRP A 42 -7.60 -6.52 16.14
CA TRP A 42 -8.57 -6.03 15.17
C TRP A 42 -8.07 -6.14 13.73
N CYS A 43 -8.97 -5.85 12.80
CA CYS A 43 -8.71 -5.80 11.38
C CYS A 43 -9.46 -4.61 10.75
N VAL A 44 -9.80 -4.68 9.49
CA VAL A 44 -10.42 -3.57 8.72
C VAL A 44 -11.83 -3.20 9.19
N GLY A 45 -12.55 -4.09 9.86
CA GLY A 45 -13.82 -3.76 10.52
C GLY A 45 -13.72 -2.64 11.57
N HIS A 46 -12.53 -2.45 12.13
CA HIS A 46 -12.22 -1.37 13.07
C HIS A 46 -11.61 -0.14 12.39
N THR A 47 -10.92 -0.30 11.27
CA THR A 47 -10.13 0.78 10.63
C THR A 47 -10.75 1.35 9.37
N GLN A 48 -11.54 0.57 8.62
CA GLN A 48 -12.08 0.97 7.32
C GLN A 48 -13.41 1.74 7.47
N HIS A 49 -13.37 2.82 8.26
CA HIS A 49 -14.47 3.73 8.48
C HIS A 49 -14.02 5.18 8.31
N THR A 50 -14.95 6.08 8.05
CA THR A 50 -14.70 7.53 7.93
C THR A 50 -13.97 8.09 9.16
N ILE A 51 -14.26 7.53 10.34
CA ILE A 51 -13.66 7.91 11.63
C ILE A 51 -12.64 6.88 12.13
N GLY A 52 -12.08 6.04 11.25
CA GLY A 52 -11.16 4.95 11.61
C GLY A 52 -9.98 5.39 12.46
N ASN A 53 -9.43 6.57 12.22
CA ASN A 53 -8.37 7.15 13.05
C ASN A 53 -8.79 7.33 14.52
N ALA A 54 -10.01 7.79 14.77
CA ALA A 54 -10.52 7.98 16.13
C ALA A 54 -10.74 6.62 16.81
N MET A 55 -11.24 5.63 16.10
CA MET A 55 -11.44 4.26 16.60
C MET A 55 -10.12 3.61 17.00
N VAL A 56 -9.10 3.68 16.15
CA VAL A 56 -7.75 3.17 16.45
C VAL A 56 -7.15 3.88 17.66
N ARG A 57 -7.27 5.21 17.72
CA ARG A 57 -6.79 5.99 18.89
C ARG A 57 -7.47 5.57 20.18
N ALA A 58 -8.80 5.35 20.16
CA ALA A 58 -9.53 4.90 21.34
C ALA A 58 -9.01 3.55 21.84
N SER A 59 -8.78 2.60 20.95
CA SER A 59 -8.22 1.29 21.27
C SER A 59 -6.79 1.37 21.81
N CYS A 60 -5.95 2.21 21.24
CA CYS A 60 -4.59 2.44 21.74
C CYS A 60 -4.62 3.10 23.14
N LEU A 61 -5.50 4.07 23.38
CA LEU A 61 -5.68 4.71 24.68
C LEU A 61 -6.13 3.71 25.75
N LEU A 62 -7.03 2.79 25.39
CA LEU A 62 -7.45 1.71 26.31
C LEU A 62 -6.26 0.82 26.70
N GLN A 63 -5.46 0.40 25.74
CA GLN A 63 -4.27 -0.44 26.00
C GLN A 63 -3.20 0.30 26.81
N LEU A 64 -3.03 1.60 26.60
CA LEU A 64 -2.15 2.44 27.43
C LEU A 64 -2.67 2.56 28.86
N ALA A 65 -3.97 2.82 29.04
CA ALA A 65 -4.60 2.92 30.37
C ALA A 65 -4.50 1.62 31.16
N LEU A 66 -4.57 0.47 30.50
CA LEU A 66 -4.39 -0.85 31.09
C LEU A 66 -2.92 -1.22 31.35
N GLY A 67 -1.97 -0.43 30.86
CA GLY A 67 -0.53 -0.70 30.99
C GLY A 67 -0.08 -1.95 30.22
N ASN A 68 -0.75 -2.28 29.11
CA ASN A 68 -0.45 -3.45 28.30
C ASN A 68 0.64 -3.18 27.23
N ILE A 69 0.90 -1.91 26.88
CA ILE A 69 1.88 -1.56 25.86
C ILE A 69 3.30 -1.86 26.38
N GLY A 70 4.10 -2.49 25.52
CA GLY A 70 5.49 -2.86 25.84
C GLY A 70 5.64 -4.12 26.69
N LYS A 71 4.57 -4.84 26.95
CA LYS A 71 4.60 -6.12 27.65
C LYS A 71 4.38 -7.29 26.70
N SER A 72 5.12 -8.38 26.89
CA SER A 72 4.88 -9.62 26.15
C SER A 72 3.46 -10.12 26.41
N GLY A 73 2.73 -10.47 25.34
CA GLY A 73 1.31 -10.84 25.40
C GLY A 73 0.35 -9.66 25.53
N GLY A 74 0.83 -8.41 25.54
CA GLY A 74 0.00 -7.22 25.64
C GLY A 74 0.06 -6.34 24.39
N GLY A 75 -0.78 -5.30 24.37
CA GLY A 75 -0.78 -4.28 23.33
C GLY A 75 -1.83 -4.45 22.24
N ALA A 76 -1.55 -3.92 21.06
CA ALA A 76 -2.43 -3.96 19.92
C ALA A 76 -1.81 -4.84 18.81
N ASN A 77 -2.59 -5.76 18.27
CA ASN A 77 -2.18 -6.65 17.20
C ASN A 77 -3.18 -6.58 16.06
N ILE A 78 -2.74 -6.05 14.93
CA ILE A 78 -3.59 -5.79 13.77
C ILE A 78 -3.39 -6.89 12.74
N PHE A 79 -4.44 -7.68 12.46
CA PHE A 79 -4.38 -8.76 11.46
C PHE A 79 -4.47 -8.25 10.02
N ARG A 80 -4.88 -7.01 9.85
CA ARG A 80 -5.02 -6.33 8.55
C ARG A 80 -6.03 -7.03 7.64
N GLY A 81 -5.65 -7.58 6.54
CA GLY A 81 -6.51 -8.32 5.62
C GLY A 81 -5.66 -9.27 4.80
N HIS A 82 -4.76 -8.73 3.99
CA HIS A 82 -3.79 -9.52 3.25
C HIS A 82 -2.58 -9.91 4.11
N ASP A 83 -1.99 -11.05 3.77
CA ASP A 83 -0.64 -11.40 4.16
C ASP A 83 0.34 -10.35 3.61
N ASN A 84 1.43 -10.14 4.34
CA ASN A 84 2.48 -9.17 4.03
C ASN A 84 2.06 -7.70 3.90
N VAL A 85 0.88 -7.27 4.37
CA VAL A 85 0.52 -5.83 4.40
C VAL A 85 1.54 -5.03 5.22
N GLN A 86 2.05 -5.59 6.32
CA GLN A 86 3.12 -4.97 7.11
C GLN A 86 4.39 -4.78 6.28
N GLY A 87 4.86 -5.81 5.60
CA GLY A 87 6.08 -5.76 4.79
C GLY A 87 5.95 -4.78 3.61
N ILE A 88 4.81 -4.77 2.92
CA ILE A 88 4.53 -3.79 1.85
C ILE A 88 4.61 -2.36 2.40
N THR A 89 4.03 -2.09 3.57
CA THR A 89 4.09 -0.76 4.18
C THR A 89 5.51 -0.41 4.61
N ASP A 90 6.29 -1.37 5.12
CA ASP A 90 7.68 -1.18 5.53
C ASP A 90 8.59 -0.81 4.33
N VAL A 91 8.33 -1.37 3.14
CA VAL A 91 9.10 -1.06 1.93
C VAL A 91 8.59 0.17 1.16
N GLY A 92 7.49 0.78 1.60
CA GLY A 92 7.07 2.13 1.21
C GLY A 92 6.48 2.32 -0.18
N PRO A 93 5.72 1.37 -0.79
CA PRO A 93 5.00 1.65 -2.02
C PRO A 93 3.71 2.45 -1.75
N ASN A 94 3.84 3.52 -1.02
CA ASN A 94 2.76 4.44 -0.67
C ASN A 94 3.00 5.80 -1.33
N PRO A 95 1.96 6.58 -1.60
CA PRO A 95 2.10 7.87 -2.27
C PRO A 95 2.80 8.92 -1.41
N ASP A 96 2.92 8.70 -0.12
CA ASP A 96 3.41 9.66 0.87
C ASP A 96 4.62 9.17 1.68
N SER A 97 5.18 8.00 1.36
CA SER A 97 6.32 7.44 2.09
C SER A 97 7.31 6.69 1.20
N LEU A 98 8.55 6.69 1.66
CA LEU A 98 9.68 5.89 1.15
C LEU A 98 9.93 4.71 2.11
N PRO A 99 10.77 3.72 1.75
CA PRO A 99 11.08 2.60 2.63
C PRO A 99 11.43 3.04 4.05
N GLY A 100 10.97 2.29 5.06
CA GLY A 100 11.20 2.62 6.47
C GLY A 100 10.39 3.82 6.97
N TYR A 101 9.28 4.14 6.32
CA TYR A 101 8.36 5.24 6.70
C TYR A 101 8.96 6.65 6.57
N TYR A 102 9.99 6.82 5.77
CA TYR A 102 10.50 8.14 5.45
C TYR A 102 9.46 8.91 4.63
N GLY A 103 9.17 10.15 5.03
CA GLY A 103 8.25 11.01 4.28
C GLY A 103 8.84 11.47 2.95
N ILE A 104 7.98 11.91 2.04
CA ILE A 104 8.37 12.48 0.74
C ILE A 104 8.85 13.90 0.95
N ALA A 105 10.12 14.06 1.28
CA ALA A 105 10.76 15.36 1.50
C ALA A 105 12.18 15.35 0.93
N GLU A 106 12.69 16.53 0.62
CA GLU A 106 14.02 16.69 0.02
C GLU A 106 15.14 16.00 0.83
N GLY A 107 15.07 16.10 2.16
CA GLY A 107 16.03 15.44 3.05
C GLY A 107 16.01 13.91 2.93
N SER A 108 14.81 13.32 2.84
CA SER A 108 14.66 11.89 2.63
C SER A 108 15.21 11.44 1.27
N PHE A 109 14.91 12.17 0.21
CA PHE A 109 15.46 11.89 -1.12
C PHE A 109 16.98 12.03 -1.18
N LYS A 110 17.57 12.98 -0.46
CA LYS A 110 19.03 13.08 -0.32
C LYS A 110 19.63 11.85 0.38
N HIS A 111 18.97 11.39 1.45
CA HIS A 111 19.35 10.16 2.14
C HIS A 111 19.29 8.93 1.22
N PHE A 112 18.18 8.76 0.50
CA PHE A 112 18.03 7.65 -0.44
C PHE A 112 18.98 7.75 -1.64
N ALA A 113 19.24 8.95 -2.17
CA ALA A 113 20.25 9.15 -3.21
C ALA A 113 21.62 8.62 -2.77
N SER A 114 22.02 8.94 -1.53
CA SER A 114 23.25 8.43 -0.94
C SER A 114 23.24 6.90 -0.81
N THR A 115 22.15 6.31 -0.34
CA THR A 115 22.00 4.85 -0.19
C THR A 115 22.04 4.13 -1.53
N TRP A 116 21.34 4.66 -2.54
CA TRP A 116 21.31 4.09 -3.88
C TRP A 116 22.58 4.38 -4.70
N GLY A 117 23.44 5.28 -4.20
CA GLY A 117 24.67 5.69 -4.88
C GLY A 117 24.42 6.46 -6.18
N VAL A 118 23.34 7.22 -6.24
CA VAL A 118 22.96 8.08 -7.38
C VAL A 118 23.06 9.55 -6.98
N ASP A 119 23.22 10.42 -7.99
CA ASP A 119 23.26 11.86 -7.76
C ASP A 119 21.86 12.38 -7.39
N PHE A 120 21.78 13.16 -6.33
CA PHE A 120 20.52 13.76 -5.88
C PHE A 120 19.94 14.71 -6.94
N GLU A 121 20.75 15.51 -7.63
CA GLU A 121 20.28 16.42 -8.67
C GLU A 121 19.74 15.64 -9.90
N TRP A 122 20.30 14.45 -10.15
CA TRP A 122 19.73 13.55 -11.16
C TRP A 122 18.34 13.06 -10.75
N ILE A 123 18.14 12.58 -9.50
CA ILE A 123 16.84 12.18 -8.99
C ILE A 123 15.84 13.34 -9.11
N LYS A 124 16.23 14.52 -8.65
CA LYS A 124 15.39 15.72 -8.66
C LYS A 124 14.87 16.08 -10.05
N LYS A 125 15.66 15.86 -11.08
CA LYS A 125 15.27 16.09 -12.49
C LYS A 125 14.24 15.08 -13.00
N GLN A 126 14.12 13.90 -12.38
CA GLN A 126 13.15 12.88 -12.79
C GLN A 126 11.74 13.18 -12.28
N TYR A 127 11.59 14.04 -11.29
CA TYR A 127 10.31 14.39 -10.70
C TYR A 127 9.70 15.63 -11.35
N ALA A 128 8.38 15.64 -11.48
CA ALA A 128 7.64 16.85 -11.83
C ALA A 128 7.82 17.92 -10.74
N PRO A 129 7.76 19.20 -11.08
CA PRO A 129 7.85 20.29 -10.09
C PRO A 129 6.84 20.07 -8.94
N GLY A 130 7.31 20.18 -7.71
CA GLY A 130 6.50 19.99 -6.51
C GLY A 130 6.23 18.55 -6.09
N MET A 131 6.71 17.55 -6.82
CA MET A 131 6.48 16.15 -6.50
C MET A 131 7.08 15.72 -5.17
N MET A 132 8.23 16.29 -4.76
CA MET A 132 8.85 16.02 -3.46
C MET A 132 8.12 16.68 -2.26
N THR A 133 7.09 17.47 -2.50
CA THR A 133 6.32 18.20 -1.49
C THR A 133 4.82 17.90 -1.53
N LYS A 134 4.36 17.13 -2.50
CA LYS A 134 2.94 16.76 -2.68
C LYS A 134 2.75 15.26 -2.56
N SER A 135 1.75 14.84 -1.78
CA SER A 135 1.43 13.42 -1.53
C SER A 135 0.72 12.72 -2.70
N GLY A 136 0.40 13.44 -3.78
CA GLY A 136 -0.37 12.89 -4.89
C GLY A 136 -1.88 12.77 -4.60
N ILE A 137 -2.56 11.97 -5.43
CA ILE A 137 -4.01 11.74 -5.33
C ILE A 137 -4.25 10.45 -4.54
N THR A 138 -5.16 10.49 -3.56
CA THR A 138 -5.51 9.29 -2.79
C THR A 138 -6.15 8.22 -3.68
N VAL A 139 -5.98 6.95 -3.31
CA VAL A 139 -6.48 5.81 -4.09
C VAL A 139 -8.00 5.88 -4.35
N SER A 140 -8.78 6.44 -3.43
CA SER A 140 -10.22 6.65 -3.61
C SER A 140 -10.58 7.76 -4.60
N ARG A 141 -9.64 8.63 -4.95
CA ARG A 141 -9.83 9.79 -5.82
C ARG A 141 -9.11 9.72 -7.17
N TRP A 142 -8.44 8.62 -7.51
CA TRP A 142 -7.81 8.50 -8.81
C TRP A 142 -8.82 8.65 -9.97
N ILE A 143 -10.07 8.22 -9.75
CA ILE A 143 -11.18 8.39 -10.70
C ILE A 143 -11.42 9.88 -10.98
N ASP A 144 -11.45 10.70 -9.93
CA ASP A 144 -11.57 12.16 -10.06
C ASP A 144 -10.36 12.73 -10.81
N GLY A 145 -9.16 12.20 -10.56
CA GLY A 145 -7.94 12.55 -11.28
C GLY A 145 -8.02 12.35 -12.80
N VAL A 146 -8.92 11.49 -13.27
CA VAL A 146 -9.19 11.28 -14.71
C VAL A 146 -10.40 12.08 -15.20
N LEU A 147 -11.47 12.14 -14.41
CA LEU A 147 -12.79 12.61 -14.86
C LEU A 147 -13.05 14.08 -14.56
N GLU A 148 -12.50 14.62 -13.47
CA GLU A 148 -12.75 15.98 -13.02
C GLU A 148 -11.85 17.01 -13.71
N LYS A 149 -12.21 18.26 -13.64
CA LYS A 149 -11.37 19.37 -14.10
C LYS A 149 -10.13 19.52 -13.22
N ASN A 150 -9.01 19.91 -13.84
CA ASN A 150 -7.72 20.01 -13.17
C ASN A 150 -7.75 20.91 -11.92
N GLU A 151 -8.49 22.01 -11.98
CA GLU A 151 -8.61 22.97 -10.88
C GLU A 151 -9.29 22.37 -9.64
N LEU A 152 -10.14 21.35 -9.84
CA LEU A 152 -10.85 20.66 -8.75
C LEU A 152 -10.02 19.58 -8.06
N ILE A 153 -8.96 19.11 -8.71
CA ILE A 153 -8.11 18.02 -8.22
C ILE A 153 -6.71 18.47 -7.82
N ASP A 154 -6.43 19.78 -7.90
CA ASP A 154 -5.09 20.36 -7.61
C ASP A 154 -3.96 19.67 -8.38
N GLN A 155 -4.18 19.45 -9.67
CA GLN A 155 -3.21 18.85 -10.61
C GLN A 155 -3.05 19.73 -11.84
N GLU A 156 -1.86 19.70 -12.45
CA GLU A 156 -1.58 20.43 -13.68
C GLU A 156 -2.30 19.82 -14.89
N SER A 157 -2.54 18.51 -14.86
CA SER A 157 -3.22 17.77 -15.91
C SER A 157 -3.97 16.56 -15.35
N ASN A 158 -4.97 16.08 -16.07
CA ASN A 158 -5.63 14.83 -15.73
C ASN A 158 -4.68 13.63 -15.87
N LEU A 159 -4.98 12.57 -15.15
CA LEU A 159 -4.28 11.30 -15.29
C LEU A 159 -4.55 10.71 -16.67
N ARG A 160 -3.48 10.32 -17.38
CA ARG A 160 -3.53 9.75 -18.71
C ARG A 160 -3.09 8.28 -18.76
N GLY A 161 -2.26 7.85 -17.79
CA GLY A 161 -1.79 6.48 -17.67
C GLY A 161 -2.02 5.92 -16.29
N MET A 162 -2.33 4.62 -16.20
CA MET A 162 -2.56 3.93 -14.94
C MET A 162 -1.95 2.53 -14.97
N PHE A 163 -1.28 2.18 -13.88
CA PHE A 163 -0.81 0.83 -13.60
C PHE A 163 -1.60 0.25 -12.43
N PHE A 164 -2.28 -0.87 -12.63
CA PHE A 164 -2.81 -1.70 -11.57
C PHE A 164 -1.87 -2.87 -11.34
N TRP A 165 -1.16 -2.85 -10.25
CA TRP A 165 -0.13 -3.84 -9.94
C TRP A 165 -0.57 -4.69 -8.74
N GLY A 166 -0.97 -5.94 -9.01
CA GLY A 166 -1.48 -6.84 -8.00
C GLY A 166 -2.71 -6.27 -7.26
N HIS A 167 -3.56 -5.52 -7.96
CA HIS A 167 -4.67 -4.79 -7.35
C HIS A 167 -5.97 -4.97 -8.14
N ALA A 168 -7.06 -5.22 -7.41
CA ALA A 168 -8.39 -5.41 -7.98
C ALA A 168 -9.33 -4.25 -7.58
N PRO A 169 -9.21 -3.06 -8.20
CA PRO A 169 -10.01 -1.89 -7.85
C PRO A 169 -11.51 -2.06 -8.08
N ASN A 170 -11.93 -3.02 -8.87
CA ASN A 170 -13.33 -3.35 -9.12
C ASN A 170 -14.08 -3.84 -7.87
N SER A 171 -13.38 -4.22 -6.81
CA SER A 171 -13.97 -4.56 -5.50
C SER A 171 -14.17 -3.35 -4.59
N GLN A 172 -13.75 -2.16 -5.04
CA GLN A 172 -13.89 -0.91 -4.32
C GLN A 172 -15.19 -0.17 -4.69
N THR A 173 -15.34 1.04 -4.16
CA THR A 173 -16.48 1.92 -4.45
C THR A 173 -16.42 2.50 -5.86
N ARG A 174 -17.54 3.01 -6.36
CA ARG A 174 -17.63 3.77 -7.62
C ARG A 174 -17.32 2.96 -8.88
N GLY A 175 -17.74 1.70 -8.95
CA GLY A 175 -17.39 0.79 -10.06
C GLY A 175 -17.78 1.28 -11.47
N LEU A 176 -18.93 1.97 -11.63
CA LEU A 176 -19.36 2.52 -12.93
C LEU A 176 -18.48 3.69 -13.37
N GLU A 177 -18.15 4.59 -12.45
CA GLU A 177 -17.26 5.72 -12.73
C GLU A 177 -15.83 5.25 -12.98
N MET A 178 -15.39 4.19 -12.27
CA MET A 178 -14.12 3.54 -12.50
C MET A 178 -14.00 3.05 -13.95
N LYS A 179 -15.00 2.34 -14.45
CA LYS A 179 -15.00 1.88 -15.86
C LYS A 179 -14.90 3.07 -16.82
N ARG A 180 -15.67 4.13 -16.57
CA ARG A 180 -15.61 5.36 -17.36
C ARG A 180 -14.22 6.02 -17.31
N ALA A 181 -13.60 6.07 -16.14
CA ALA A 181 -12.23 6.59 -15.98
C ALA A 181 -11.22 5.74 -16.75
N MET A 182 -11.31 4.40 -16.64
CA MET A 182 -10.46 3.49 -17.42
C MET A 182 -10.60 3.71 -18.93
N ASP A 183 -11.80 4.00 -19.41
CA ASP A 183 -12.07 4.22 -20.84
C ASP A 183 -11.47 5.51 -21.41
N LYS A 184 -11.20 6.48 -20.54
CA LYS A 184 -10.59 7.77 -20.93
C LYS A 184 -9.06 7.77 -20.94
N LEU A 185 -8.43 6.80 -20.27
CA LEU A 185 -6.97 6.74 -20.21
C LEU A 185 -6.36 6.51 -21.60
N ASP A 186 -5.15 7.01 -21.82
CA ASP A 186 -4.34 6.68 -22.99
C ASP A 186 -3.65 5.32 -22.83
N LEU A 187 -3.22 5.03 -21.60
CA LEU A 187 -2.48 3.82 -21.25
C LEU A 187 -3.07 3.18 -20.00
N LEU A 188 -3.36 1.89 -20.08
CA LEU A 188 -3.77 1.09 -18.95
C LEU A 188 -2.97 -0.21 -18.90
N VAL A 189 -2.24 -0.43 -17.84
CA VAL A 189 -1.44 -1.63 -17.61
C VAL A 189 -1.97 -2.35 -16.38
N VAL A 190 -2.27 -3.64 -16.53
CA VAL A 190 -2.66 -4.52 -15.44
C VAL A 190 -1.59 -5.59 -15.29
N ILE A 191 -1.01 -5.70 -14.11
CA ILE A 191 0.03 -6.67 -13.77
C ILE A 191 -0.54 -7.55 -12.67
N ASP A 192 -0.78 -8.81 -12.98
CA ASP A 192 -1.47 -9.74 -12.08
C ASP A 192 -1.10 -11.19 -12.43
N PRO A 193 -0.99 -12.10 -11.46
CA PRO A 193 -0.81 -13.54 -11.74
C PRO A 193 -1.96 -14.18 -12.51
N PHE A 194 -3.15 -13.61 -12.41
CA PHE A 194 -4.36 -14.12 -13.03
C PHE A 194 -5.08 -13.05 -13.84
N PRO A 195 -5.85 -13.42 -14.87
CA PRO A 195 -6.74 -12.50 -15.57
C PRO A 195 -7.91 -12.12 -14.64
N SER A 196 -7.65 -11.20 -13.73
CA SER A 196 -8.58 -10.72 -12.71
C SER A 196 -9.79 -10.01 -13.32
N ALA A 197 -10.82 -9.74 -12.51
CA ALA A 197 -11.96 -8.92 -12.94
C ALA A 197 -11.53 -7.51 -13.37
N THR A 198 -10.45 -6.98 -12.81
CA THR A 198 -9.84 -5.72 -13.26
C THR A 198 -9.27 -5.86 -14.66
N ALA A 199 -8.54 -6.93 -14.96
CA ALA A 199 -8.02 -7.20 -16.29
C ALA A 199 -9.17 -7.33 -17.31
N ALA A 200 -10.23 -8.07 -16.97
CA ALA A 200 -11.41 -8.21 -17.81
C ALA A 200 -12.09 -6.85 -18.05
N MET A 201 -12.30 -6.05 -17.02
CA MET A 201 -12.87 -4.70 -17.13
C MET A 201 -11.99 -3.77 -17.98
N ALA A 202 -10.68 -3.84 -17.81
CA ALA A 202 -9.72 -3.06 -18.57
C ALA A 202 -9.75 -3.42 -20.06
N ALA A 203 -9.87 -4.71 -20.39
CA ALA A 203 -9.90 -5.21 -21.77
C ALA A 203 -11.23 -4.96 -22.49
N MET A 204 -12.34 -4.74 -21.77
CA MET A 204 -13.63 -4.45 -22.39
C MET A 204 -13.61 -3.13 -23.17
N PRO A 205 -14.22 -3.09 -24.38
CA PRO A 205 -14.38 -1.85 -25.12
C PRO A 205 -15.09 -0.77 -24.30
N GLY A 206 -14.66 0.47 -24.42
CA GLY A 206 -15.34 1.62 -23.85
C GLY A 206 -16.74 1.80 -24.46
N LYS A 207 -17.74 2.07 -23.63
CA LYS A 207 -19.13 2.32 -24.06
C LYS A 207 -19.54 3.77 -23.94
N ALA A 208 -18.77 4.60 -23.25
CA ALA A 208 -19.04 6.02 -23.12
C ALA A 208 -18.71 6.75 -24.42
N GLU A 209 -19.49 7.79 -24.76
CA GLU A 209 -19.23 8.64 -25.93
C GLU A 209 -17.85 9.31 -25.89
N ASP A 210 -17.35 9.56 -24.68
CA ASP A 210 -16.06 10.20 -24.40
C ASP A 210 -14.91 9.18 -24.15
N ALA A 211 -15.13 7.90 -24.46
CA ALA A 211 -14.08 6.89 -24.36
C ALA A 211 -12.97 7.13 -25.38
N ASN A 212 -11.71 6.92 -24.95
CA ASN A 212 -10.57 7.05 -25.84
C ASN A 212 -10.47 5.82 -26.79
N PRO A 213 -10.73 5.96 -28.09
CA PRO A 213 -10.69 4.84 -29.03
C PRO A 213 -9.26 4.33 -29.26
N ASN A 214 -8.24 5.11 -28.95
CA ASN A 214 -6.83 4.77 -29.13
C ASN A 214 -6.16 4.30 -27.85
N ARG A 215 -6.95 3.99 -26.80
CA ARG A 215 -6.44 3.49 -25.53
C ARG A 215 -5.61 2.23 -25.71
N ALA A 216 -4.37 2.26 -25.21
CA ALA A 216 -3.53 1.07 -25.13
C ALA A 216 -3.78 0.33 -23.81
N VAL A 217 -4.08 -0.97 -23.90
CA VAL A 217 -4.28 -1.83 -22.73
C VAL A 217 -3.30 -2.99 -22.80
N TYR A 218 -2.52 -3.16 -21.73
CA TYR A 218 -1.56 -4.26 -21.58
C TYR A 218 -1.91 -5.09 -20.34
N LEU A 219 -1.97 -6.40 -20.52
CA LEU A 219 -2.12 -7.37 -19.44
C LEU A 219 -0.79 -8.12 -19.34
N LEU A 220 -0.05 -7.88 -18.26
CA LEU A 220 1.26 -8.47 -18.03
C LEU A 220 1.15 -9.53 -16.93
N PRO A 221 1.48 -10.81 -17.24
CA PRO A 221 1.40 -11.88 -16.26
C PRO A 221 2.56 -11.76 -15.25
N ALA A 222 2.22 -11.61 -13.98
CA ALA A 222 3.15 -11.69 -12.86
C ALA A 222 3.26 -13.12 -12.34
N THR A 223 4.31 -13.40 -11.58
CA THR A 223 4.48 -14.65 -10.85
C THR A 223 3.63 -14.67 -9.59
N THR A 224 3.33 -15.86 -9.09
CA THR A 224 2.83 -16.09 -7.74
C THR A 224 3.98 -16.07 -6.73
N GLN A 225 3.67 -16.10 -5.43
CA GLN A 225 4.69 -16.17 -4.36
C GLN A 225 5.50 -17.47 -4.37
N PHE A 226 5.05 -18.53 -5.06
CA PHE A 226 5.78 -19.78 -5.18
C PHE A 226 6.85 -19.76 -6.26
N GLU A 227 6.77 -18.82 -7.16
CA GLU A 227 7.63 -18.68 -8.35
C GLU A 227 8.71 -17.61 -8.18
N THR A 228 8.80 -17.02 -6.99
CA THR A 228 9.77 -15.98 -6.63
C THR A 228 10.25 -16.14 -5.19
N SER A 229 11.43 -15.62 -4.87
CA SER A 229 11.88 -15.47 -3.49
C SER A 229 11.58 -14.06 -2.98
N GLY A 230 11.35 -13.92 -1.69
CA GLY A 230 11.06 -12.63 -1.09
C GLY A 230 10.84 -12.69 0.41
N SER A 231 10.63 -11.54 1.02
CA SER A 231 10.34 -11.44 2.45
C SER A 231 8.87 -11.19 2.73
N CYS A 232 8.41 -11.74 3.84
CA CYS A 232 7.09 -11.46 4.41
C CYS A 232 7.26 -10.99 5.85
N THR A 233 6.63 -9.88 6.21
CA THR A 233 6.65 -9.37 7.58
C THR A 233 5.35 -9.72 8.28
N ALA A 234 5.43 -10.55 9.32
CA ALA A 234 4.30 -10.91 10.16
C ALA A 234 3.85 -9.73 11.05
N SER A 235 2.63 -9.79 11.58
CA SER A 235 2.07 -8.73 12.44
C SER A 235 2.85 -8.49 13.74
N ASN A 236 3.64 -9.46 14.20
CA ASN A 236 4.58 -9.29 15.31
C ASN A 236 5.92 -8.64 14.90
N ARG A 237 6.03 -8.18 13.64
CA ARG A 237 7.22 -7.57 13.02
C ARG A 237 8.39 -8.53 12.80
N SER A 238 8.16 -9.84 12.82
CA SER A 238 9.16 -10.81 12.37
C SER A 238 9.21 -10.84 10.85
N ILE A 239 10.38 -10.61 10.29
CA ILE A 239 10.63 -10.78 8.86
C ILE A 239 10.94 -12.24 8.60
N GLN A 240 10.22 -12.84 7.69
CA GLN A 240 10.42 -14.22 7.24
C GLN A 240 10.84 -14.20 5.77
N TRP A 241 11.83 -15.02 5.44
CA TRP A 241 12.25 -15.20 4.06
C TRP A 241 11.55 -16.43 3.47
N CYS A 242 11.02 -16.27 2.27
CA CYS A 242 10.40 -17.34 1.49
C CYS A 242 11.25 -17.63 0.26
N GLU A 243 11.67 -18.87 0.11
CA GLU A 243 12.42 -19.32 -1.06
C GLU A 243 11.47 -19.64 -2.22
N LYS A 244 11.93 -19.39 -3.43
CA LYS A 244 11.25 -19.85 -4.64
C LYS A 244 11.11 -21.38 -4.63
N VAL A 245 9.91 -21.86 -4.89
CA VAL A 245 9.57 -23.30 -4.90
C VAL A 245 9.62 -23.88 -6.31
N MET A 246 9.26 -23.07 -7.31
CA MET A 246 9.18 -23.48 -8.71
C MET A 246 9.56 -22.36 -9.66
N GLU A 247 9.93 -22.70 -10.89
CA GLU A 247 10.20 -21.71 -11.92
C GLU A 247 8.93 -21.02 -12.38
N PRO A 248 9.01 -19.73 -12.79
CA PRO A 248 7.87 -19.02 -13.37
C PRO A 248 7.21 -19.80 -14.50
N LEU A 249 5.89 -19.87 -14.49
CA LEU A 249 5.10 -20.56 -15.50
C LEU A 249 4.83 -19.66 -16.71
N TRP A 250 4.77 -20.24 -17.89
CA TRP A 250 4.47 -19.57 -19.17
C TRP A 250 5.31 -18.30 -19.38
N ASP A 251 4.64 -17.17 -19.65
CA ASP A 251 5.28 -15.87 -19.86
C ASP A 251 5.30 -15.00 -18.60
N SER A 252 4.94 -15.56 -17.44
CA SER A 252 4.96 -14.82 -16.18
C SER A 252 6.39 -14.41 -15.81
N ARG A 253 6.48 -13.24 -15.17
CA ARG A 253 7.74 -12.65 -14.69
C ARG A 253 7.57 -12.16 -13.27
N THR A 254 8.65 -12.20 -12.51
CA THR A 254 8.65 -11.63 -11.15
C THR A 254 8.45 -10.11 -11.21
N ASP A 255 7.85 -9.56 -10.17
CA ASP A 255 7.59 -8.11 -10.11
C ASP A 255 8.85 -7.28 -10.30
N HIS A 256 9.93 -7.65 -9.62
CA HIS A 256 11.22 -6.95 -9.75
C HIS A 256 11.88 -7.12 -11.14
N MET A 257 11.65 -8.24 -11.84
CA MET A 257 12.05 -8.38 -13.24
C MET A 257 11.25 -7.44 -14.14
N ILE A 258 9.93 -7.35 -13.94
CA ILE A 258 9.07 -6.42 -14.70
C ILE A 258 9.53 -4.98 -14.45
N MET A 259 9.80 -4.60 -13.21
CA MET A 259 10.32 -3.27 -12.86
C MET A 259 11.64 -2.98 -13.56
N TYR A 260 12.58 -3.92 -13.53
CA TYR A 260 13.88 -3.77 -14.20
C TYR A 260 13.72 -3.62 -15.72
N GLN A 261 12.89 -4.43 -16.36
CA GLN A 261 12.66 -4.34 -17.79
C GLN A 261 11.98 -3.02 -18.20
N LEU A 262 11.05 -2.51 -17.40
CA LEU A 262 10.48 -1.19 -17.60
C LEU A 262 11.54 -0.10 -17.44
N ALA A 263 12.37 -0.17 -16.41
CA ALA A 263 13.46 0.77 -16.19
C ALA A 263 14.46 0.79 -17.35
N GLN A 264 14.80 -0.38 -17.93
CA GLN A 264 15.63 -0.48 -19.12
C GLN A 264 14.99 0.26 -20.31
N LYS A 265 13.69 0.08 -20.54
CA LYS A 265 12.98 0.76 -21.63
C LYS A 265 12.87 2.26 -21.41
N LEU A 266 12.83 2.70 -20.18
CA LEU A 266 12.78 4.12 -19.77
C LEU A 266 14.18 4.77 -19.69
N GLY A 267 15.26 3.99 -19.85
CA GLY A 267 16.63 4.49 -19.93
C GLY A 267 17.36 4.65 -18.61
N PHE A 268 16.84 4.09 -17.51
CA PHE A 268 17.49 4.13 -16.18
C PHE A 268 17.70 2.73 -15.54
N GLY A 269 17.69 1.68 -16.36
CA GLY A 269 17.88 0.33 -15.86
C GLY A 269 19.20 0.10 -15.14
N THR A 270 20.28 0.76 -15.57
CA THR A 270 21.61 0.69 -14.94
C THR A 270 21.59 1.28 -13.54
N GLU A 271 20.93 2.42 -13.36
CA GLU A 271 20.80 3.11 -12.07
C GLU A 271 19.96 2.27 -11.11
N LEU A 272 18.87 1.67 -11.60
CA LEU A 272 17.99 0.82 -10.77
C LEU A 272 18.74 -0.37 -10.18
N VAL A 273 19.60 -1.04 -10.96
CA VAL A 273 20.27 -2.27 -10.51
C VAL A 273 21.72 -2.05 -10.08
N LYS A 274 22.14 -0.81 -9.91
CA LYS A 274 23.55 -0.45 -9.62
C LYS A 274 24.14 -1.21 -8.42
N ASN A 275 23.31 -1.48 -7.41
CA ASN A 275 23.73 -2.12 -6.17
C ASN A 275 23.35 -3.61 -6.11
N PHE A 276 22.74 -4.16 -7.15
CA PHE A 276 22.23 -5.52 -7.18
C PHE A 276 23.08 -6.44 -8.04
N LYS A 277 23.26 -7.65 -7.59
CA LYS A 277 23.69 -8.73 -8.46
C LYS A 277 22.56 -9.12 -9.37
N MET A 278 22.92 -9.63 -10.54
CA MET A 278 21.97 -10.15 -11.51
C MET A 278 22.04 -11.67 -11.55
N GLN A 279 20.89 -12.30 -11.72
CA GLN A 279 20.77 -13.73 -11.96
C GLN A 279 20.01 -14.00 -13.26
N LYS A 280 20.05 -15.23 -13.75
CA LYS A 280 19.29 -15.66 -14.91
C LYS A 280 18.07 -16.46 -14.46
N VAL A 281 16.89 -16.00 -14.86
CA VAL A 281 15.63 -16.73 -14.70
C VAL A 281 15.04 -16.94 -16.07
N ARG A 282 14.92 -18.18 -16.49
CA ARG A 282 14.48 -18.55 -17.86
C ARG A 282 15.23 -17.81 -18.98
N GLY A 283 16.55 -17.61 -18.79
CA GLY A 283 17.41 -16.92 -19.75
C GLY A 283 17.36 -15.38 -19.72
N MET A 284 16.47 -14.79 -18.94
CA MET A 284 16.35 -13.33 -18.76
C MET A 284 17.11 -12.86 -17.54
N ASP A 285 17.61 -11.62 -17.59
CA ASP A 285 18.26 -10.99 -16.44
C ASP A 285 17.23 -10.54 -15.40
N GLU A 286 17.50 -10.88 -14.15
CA GLU A 286 16.67 -10.54 -12.99
C GLU A 286 17.57 -10.03 -11.85
N PRO A 287 17.21 -8.90 -11.20
CA PRO A 287 17.88 -8.49 -9.97
C PRO A 287 17.69 -9.52 -8.86
N VAL A 288 18.75 -9.80 -8.11
CA VAL A 288 18.71 -10.75 -6.98
C VAL A 288 17.85 -10.18 -5.86
N PRO A 289 16.75 -10.85 -5.44
CA PRO A 289 15.80 -10.33 -4.45
C PRO A 289 16.44 -10.01 -3.09
N GLU A 290 17.41 -10.80 -2.66
CA GLU A 290 18.16 -10.58 -1.41
C GLU A 290 18.91 -9.25 -1.42
N ASP A 291 19.45 -8.85 -2.56
CA ASP A 291 20.19 -7.59 -2.67
C ASP A 291 19.24 -6.39 -2.62
N ILE A 292 18.04 -6.53 -3.17
CA ILE A 292 16.96 -5.53 -3.03
C ILE A 292 16.61 -5.34 -1.55
N LEU A 293 16.38 -6.41 -0.81
CA LEU A 293 16.08 -6.35 0.62
C LEU A 293 17.25 -5.74 1.43
N ARG A 294 18.50 -6.10 1.09
CA ARG A 294 19.68 -5.50 1.72
C ARG A 294 19.81 -4.01 1.47
N GLU A 295 19.47 -3.54 0.28
CA GLU A 295 19.48 -2.11 -0.02
C GLU A 295 18.39 -1.37 0.78
N ILE A 296 17.18 -1.90 0.84
CA ILE A 296 16.10 -1.35 1.66
C ILE A 296 16.56 -1.27 3.13
N ASN A 297 17.18 -2.34 3.65
CA ASN A 297 17.67 -2.36 5.02
C ASN A 297 18.74 -1.28 5.27
N LYS A 298 19.64 -1.01 4.32
CA LYS A 298 20.63 0.07 4.44
C LYS A 298 20.01 1.46 4.51
N SER A 299 18.81 1.62 3.94
CA SER A 299 18.10 2.90 3.93
C SER A 299 17.48 3.24 5.30
N VAL A 300 17.26 2.25 6.14
CA VAL A 300 16.55 2.37 7.42
C VAL A 300 17.52 2.58 8.60
N TRP A 301 18.80 2.32 8.42
CA TRP A 301 19.85 2.43 9.45
C TRP A 301 20.90 3.49 9.09
#